data_68f88404838301908ee579a04f82f798
#
_entry.id   68f88404838301908ee579a04f82f798
#
_cell.length_a   1.000
_cell.length_b   1.000
_cell.length_c   1.000
_cell.angle_alpha   90.00
_cell.angle_beta   90.00
_cell.angle_gamma   90.00
#
_symmetry.space_group_name_H-M   'P 1'
#
loop_
_entity.id
_entity.type
_entity.pdbx_description
1 polymer ?
#
loop_
_entity_poly.entity_id
_entity_poly.type
_entity_poly.pdbx_seq_one_letter_code
_entity_poly.pdbx_strand_id
1 'polypeptide(L)'
;LFGRFLMGLEYLLNQSGPVTMGASQVCGFVKSDPSRATPNLQFHVSPVSTDILGVTPMHDFEGITPTVANVRPTSRGEINIVSSDGRIYPKIKMNYLSTDDDRKVAAQGLKIVRKIMLETETFKQYEPEEYRPGVHITDDEELVKAGSDFTQTIFHPVGTCKMGQDDMAVVDEKLRVKGVQNLRVIDASIMPNITSGNTNAPTIMIAEKGADMILRS
;
A
#
# COMPACT_ATOMS: atom_id res chain seq x y z
N LEU A 1 -14.50 -20.26 -20.02
CA LEU A 1 -15.60 -19.36 -20.43
C LEU A 1 -16.89 -19.65 -19.64
N PHE A 2 -17.32 -20.93 -19.56
CA PHE A 2 -18.56 -21.35 -18.88
C PHE A 2 -18.54 -21.04 -17.37
N GLY A 3 -17.44 -21.26 -16.65
CA GLY A 3 -17.32 -20.94 -15.23
C GLY A 3 -17.46 -19.43 -14.96
N ARG A 4 -16.85 -18.57 -15.77
CA ARG A 4 -17.01 -17.11 -15.64
C ARG A 4 -18.45 -16.66 -15.89
N PHE A 5 -19.14 -17.28 -16.79
CA PHE A 5 -20.57 -17.04 -17.05
C PHE A 5 -21.42 -17.41 -15.84
N LEU A 6 -21.20 -18.59 -15.23
CA LEU A 6 -21.93 -19.04 -14.04
C LEU A 6 -21.69 -18.11 -12.84
N MET A 7 -20.43 -17.68 -12.62
CA MET A 7 -20.11 -16.71 -11.56
C MET A 7 -20.83 -15.37 -11.76
N GLY A 8 -20.89 -14.88 -13.00
CA GLY A 8 -21.63 -13.66 -13.35
C GLY A 8 -23.14 -13.82 -13.13
N LEU A 9 -23.71 -14.96 -13.50
CA LEU A 9 -25.11 -15.26 -13.32
C LEU A 9 -25.48 -15.39 -11.82
N GLU A 10 -24.62 -16.04 -11.02
CA GLU A 10 -24.79 -16.11 -9.56
C GLU A 10 -24.81 -14.71 -8.93
N TYR A 11 -23.90 -13.84 -9.33
CA TYR A 11 -23.87 -12.46 -8.85
C TYR A 11 -25.15 -11.69 -9.22
N LEU A 12 -25.59 -11.81 -10.48
CA LEU A 12 -26.78 -11.10 -10.95
C LEU A 12 -28.08 -11.56 -10.25
N LEU A 13 -28.20 -12.86 -9.97
CA LEU A 13 -29.41 -13.43 -9.38
C LEU A 13 -29.43 -13.37 -7.85
N ASN A 14 -28.29 -13.63 -7.21
CA ASN A 14 -28.20 -13.84 -5.78
C ASN A 14 -27.33 -12.80 -5.05
N GLN A 15 -26.62 -11.94 -5.78
CA GLN A 15 -25.62 -11.00 -5.24
C GLN A 15 -24.60 -11.71 -4.32
N SER A 16 -24.18 -12.90 -4.72
CA SER A 16 -23.25 -13.79 -4.02
C SER A 16 -22.16 -14.34 -4.92
N GLY A 17 -21.29 -15.17 -4.37
CA GLY A 17 -20.23 -15.84 -5.10
C GLY A 17 -18.94 -15.01 -5.25
N PRO A 18 -17.97 -15.52 -6.01
CA PRO A 18 -16.61 -14.93 -6.10
C PRO A 18 -16.58 -13.48 -6.56
N VAL A 19 -17.57 -13.01 -7.33
CA VAL A 19 -17.65 -11.62 -7.83
C VAL A 19 -17.90 -10.61 -6.68
N THR A 20 -18.44 -11.05 -5.54
CA THR A 20 -18.67 -10.20 -4.37
C THR A 20 -17.43 -10.05 -3.48
N MET A 21 -16.39 -10.84 -3.74
CA MET A 21 -15.20 -10.90 -2.89
C MET A 21 -14.22 -9.79 -3.26
N GLY A 22 -13.62 -9.16 -2.25
CA GLY A 22 -12.51 -8.23 -2.47
C GLY A 22 -11.30 -8.95 -3.07
N ALA A 23 -10.46 -8.21 -3.78
CA ALA A 23 -9.26 -8.75 -4.40
C ALA A 23 -8.29 -9.40 -3.38
N SER A 24 -8.29 -8.91 -2.14
CA SER A 24 -7.50 -9.45 -1.05
C SER A 24 -8.42 -10.02 0.04
N GLN A 25 -8.33 -11.31 0.27
CA GLN A 25 -9.20 -12.05 1.18
C GLN A 25 -8.71 -12.05 2.62
N VAL A 26 -7.40 -12.02 2.80
CA VAL A 26 -6.74 -12.08 4.11
C VAL A 26 -5.81 -10.89 4.25
N CYS A 27 -5.87 -10.24 5.41
CA CYS A 27 -5.00 -9.15 5.79
C CYS A 27 -4.43 -9.42 7.18
N GLY A 28 -3.16 -9.12 7.37
CA GLY A 28 -2.51 -9.27 8.66
C GLY A 28 -1.42 -8.22 8.89
N PHE A 29 -1.14 -7.94 10.16
CA PHE A 29 -0.08 -7.00 10.54
C PHE A 29 0.94 -7.72 11.41
N VAL A 30 2.22 -7.58 11.05
CA VAL A 30 3.33 -8.19 11.80
C VAL A 30 4.51 -7.23 11.93
N LYS A 31 5.41 -7.54 12.83
CA LYS A 31 6.71 -6.86 12.93
C LYS A 31 7.68 -7.49 11.95
N SER A 32 8.39 -6.66 11.17
CA SER A 32 9.49 -7.12 10.33
C SER A 32 10.65 -7.70 11.15
N ASP A 33 10.80 -7.20 12.38
CA ASP A 33 11.81 -7.62 13.34
C ASP A 33 11.23 -7.52 14.76
N PRO A 34 11.52 -8.45 15.69
CA PRO A 34 11.00 -8.42 17.07
C PRO A 34 11.31 -7.14 17.84
N SER A 35 12.38 -6.43 17.51
CA SER A 35 12.78 -5.18 18.16
C SER A 35 11.88 -3.99 17.81
N ARG A 36 11.08 -4.08 16.75
CA ARG A 36 10.13 -3.01 16.38
C ARG A 36 9.08 -2.83 17.49
N ALA A 37 8.82 -1.59 17.87
CA ALA A 37 7.83 -1.28 18.92
C ALA A 37 6.42 -1.77 18.54
N THR A 38 6.03 -1.58 17.26
CA THR A 38 4.70 -1.95 16.72
C THR A 38 4.86 -2.68 15.40
N PRO A 39 3.81 -3.40 14.92
CA PRO A 39 3.78 -3.93 13.57
C PRO A 39 4.06 -2.84 12.53
N ASN A 40 4.92 -3.15 11.58
CA ASN A 40 5.31 -2.25 10.48
C ASN A 40 5.16 -2.88 9.10
N LEU A 41 4.71 -4.13 9.04
CA LEU A 41 4.35 -4.82 7.81
C LEU A 41 2.86 -5.14 7.80
N GLN A 42 2.23 -4.94 6.65
CA GLN A 42 0.87 -5.37 6.35
C GLN A 42 0.91 -6.38 5.21
N PHE A 43 0.26 -7.52 5.42
CA PHE A 43 0.09 -8.55 4.41
C PHE A 43 -1.30 -8.46 3.79
N HIS A 44 -1.35 -8.72 2.49
CA HIS A 44 -2.58 -8.96 1.75
C HIS A 44 -2.41 -10.25 0.95
N VAL A 45 -3.40 -11.13 0.99
CA VAL A 45 -3.37 -12.38 0.24
C VAL A 45 -4.53 -12.38 -0.75
N SER A 46 -4.19 -12.43 -2.02
CA SER A 46 -5.16 -12.52 -3.11
C SER A 46 -5.24 -13.95 -3.64
N PRO A 47 -6.45 -14.52 -3.79
CA PRO A 47 -6.64 -15.91 -4.25
C PRO A 47 -6.51 -16.03 -5.79
N VAL A 48 -5.60 -15.28 -6.36
CA VAL A 48 -5.26 -15.28 -7.79
C VAL A 48 -3.77 -15.08 -7.95
N SER A 49 -3.19 -15.58 -9.03
CA SER A 49 -1.79 -15.32 -9.38
C SER A 49 -1.70 -14.28 -10.50
N THR A 50 -0.91 -13.24 -10.28
CA THR A 50 -0.63 -12.17 -11.24
C THR A 50 0.67 -11.46 -10.88
N ASP A 51 1.38 -10.89 -11.85
CA ASP A 51 2.60 -10.13 -11.59
C ASP A 51 2.29 -8.81 -10.87
N ILE A 52 1.32 -8.07 -11.36
CA ILE A 52 0.91 -6.79 -10.77
C ILE A 52 -0.62 -6.76 -10.72
N LEU A 53 -1.17 -6.85 -9.50
CA LEU A 53 -2.61 -6.92 -9.28
C LEU A 53 -3.33 -5.71 -9.89
N GLY A 54 -4.33 -5.99 -10.73
CA GLY A 54 -5.13 -4.97 -11.41
C GLY A 54 -4.46 -4.32 -12.63
N VAL A 55 -3.23 -4.70 -12.96
CA VAL A 55 -2.47 -4.17 -14.10
C VAL A 55 -2.15 -5.25 -15.12
N THR A 56 -1.59 -6.37 -14.67
CA THR A 56 -1.26 -7.50 -15.55
C THR A 56 -2.37 -8.55 -15.56
N PRO A 57 -2.51 -9.33 -16.64
CA PRO A 57 -3.44 -10.46 -16.68
C PRO A 57 -3.15 -11.47 -15.56
N MET A 58 -4.17 -12.18 -15.14
CA MET A 58 -3.99 -13.36 -14.27
C MET A 58 -3.24 -14.45 -15.04
N HIS A 59 -2.36 -15.17 -14.32
CA HIS A 59 -1.69 -16.35 -14.87
C HIS A 59 -2.68 -17.47 -15.15
N ASP A 60 -2.35 -18.35 -16.11
CA ASP A 60 -3.18 -19.49 -16.50
C ASP A 60 -2.93 -20.75 -15.63
N PHE A 61 -2.20 -20.61 -14.53
CA PHE A 61 -1.97 -21.65 -13.54
C PHE A 61 -2.63 -21.31 -12.19
N GLU A 62 -2.88 -22.31 -11.37
CA GLU A 62 -3.40 -22.15 -10.02
C GLU A 62 -2.35 -21.52 -9.12
N GLY A 63 -2.72 -20.45 -8.42
CA GLY A 63 -1.79 -19.75 -7.55
C GLY A 63 -2.44 -18.64 -6.75
N ILE A 64 -1.73 -18.18 -5.73
CA ILE A 64 -2.11 -17.05 -4.88
C ILE A 64 -1.01 -16.01 -4.88
N THR A 65 -1.38 -14.76 -4.65
CA THR A 65 -0.43 -13.66 -4.54
C THR A 65 -0.44 -13.09 -3.12
N PRO A 66 0.45 -13.54 -2.24
CA PRO A 66 0.69 -12.87 -0.98
C PRO A 66 1.57 -11.64 -1.24
N THR A 67 1.07 -10.47 -0.85
CA THR A 67 1.81 -9.21 -0.93
C THR A 67 2.13 -8.68 0.45
N VAL A 68 3.23 -7.94 0.57
CA VAL A 68 3.65 -7.31 1.82
C VAL A 68 3.96 -5.84 1.58
N ALA A 69 3.48 -4.99 2.48
CA ALA A 69 3.70 -3.55 2.43
C ALA A 69 4.33 -3.04 3.73
N ASN A 70 5.34 -2.18 3.61
CA ASN A 70 5.84 -1.41 4.74
C ASN A 70 4.85 -0.28 5.06
N VAL A 71 4.19 -0.35 6.21
CA VAL A 71 3.21 0.65 6.66
C VAL A 71 3.83 1.76 7.52
N ARG A 72 5.16 1.76 7.66
CA ARG A 72 5.95 2.82 8.33
C ARG A 72 7.19 3.18 7.52
N PRO A 73 7.06 3.54 6.24
CA PRO A 73 8.21 3.85 5.40
C PRO A 73 8.92 5.11 5.86
N THR A 74 10.25 5.09 5.75
CA THR A 74 11.12 6.23 6.03
C THR A 74 11.56 6.98 4.77
N SER A 75 11.47 6.35 3.60
CA SER A 75 11.69 7.01 2.30
C SER A 75 10.75 8.16 2.08
N ARG A 76 11.22 9.21 1.43
CA ARG A 76 10.43 10.40 1.08
C ARG A 76 10.56 10.70 -0.40
N GLY A 77 9.43 11.03 -1.00
CA GLY A 77 9.34 11.52 -2.36
C GLY A 77 9.02 13.00 -2.41
N GLU A 78 8.78 13.51 -3.62
CA GLU A 78 8.47 14.91 -3.87
C GLU A 78 7.50 15.07 -5.05
N ILE A 79 6.73 16.15 -5.01
CA ILE A 79 5.89 16.60 -6.13
C ILE A 79 6.31 18.02 -6.45
N ASN A 80 6.65 18.27 -7.73
CA ASN A 80 7.10 19.57 -8.20
C ASN A 80 6.24 20.07 -9.35
N ILE A 81 5.77 21.31 -9.27
CA ILE A 81 5.09 22.00 -10.37
C ILE A 81 6.13 22.26 -11.48
N VAL A 82 5.81 21.90 -12.71
CA VAL A 82 6.70 22.04 -13.88
C VAL A 82 6.20 23.08 -14.88
N SER A 83 5.00 23.64 -14.69
CA SER A 83 4.37 24.65 -15.56
C SER A 83 3.40 25.51 -14.76
N SER A 84 3.19 26.75 -15.20
CA SER A 84 2.11 27.61 -14.72
C SER A 84 0.73 27.23 -15.31
N ASP A 85 0.69 26.38 -16.34
CA ASP A 85 -0.54 25.81 -16.86
C ASP A 85 -1.00 24.65 -15.99
N GLY A 86 -2.08 24.81 -15.24
CA GLY A 86 -2.62 23.80 -14.32
C GLY A 86 -3.11 22.51 -15.00
N ARG A 87 -3.17 22.45 -16.33
CA ARG A 87 -3.47 21.23 -17.10
C ARG A 87 -2.25 20.33 -17.28
N ILE A 88 -1.05 20.84 -17.04
CA ILE A 88 0.18 20.08 -17.12
C ILE A 88 0.41 19.39 -15.78
N TYR A 89 0.49 18.06 -15.82
CA TYR A 89 0.74 17.24 -14.62
C TYR A 89 2.06 17.60 -13.95
N PRO A 90 2.09 17.63 -12.60
CA PRO A 90 3.32 17.85 -11.87
C PRO A 90 4.29 16.68 -12.06
N LYS A 91 5.59 16.94 -11.85
CA LYS A 91 6.59 15.87 -11.74
C LYS A 91 6.44 15.20 -10.38
N ILE A 92 6.11 13.91 -10.39
CA ILE A 92 5.97 13.07 -9.20
C ILE A 92 7.18 12.15 -9.12
N LYS A 93 7.89 12.20 -7.98
CA LYS A 93 9.01 11.31 -7.67
C LYS A 93 8.69 10.59 -6.36
N MET A 94 8.28 9.35 -6.44
CA MET A 94 7.89 8.56 -5.25
C MET A 94 9.09 8.20 -4.38
N ASN A 95 10.25 7.94 -4.97
CA ASN A 95 11.51 7.66 -4.31
C ASN A 95 11.44 6.47 -3.33
N TYR A 96 10.72 5.41 -3.70
CA TYR A 96 10.60 4.19 -2.91
C TYR A 96 11.95 3.56 -2.61
N LEU A 97 12.06 2.87 -1.45
CA LEU A 97 13.23 2.10 -1.02
C LEU A 97 14.55 2.91 -1.01
N SER A 98 14.45 4.25 -0.84
CA SER A 98 15.63 5.13 -0.85
C SER A 98 16.42 5.09 0.45
N THR A 99 15.87 4.55 1.53
CA THR A 99 16.56 4.39 2.82
C THR A 99 16.93 2.93 3.08
N ASP A 100 18.00 2.72 3.85
CA ASP A 100 18.45 1.38 4.25
C ASP A 100 17.40 0.66 5.09
N ASP A 101 16.68 1.40 5.96
CA ASP A 101 15.61 0.81 6.77
C ASP A 101 14.48 0.24 5.89
N ASP A 102 14.03 0.99 4.89
CA ASP A 102 12.97 0.50 4.00
C ASP A 102 13.41 -0.71 3.18
N ARG A 103 14.66 -0.74 2.70
CA ARG A 103 15.22 -1.91 2.00
C ARG A 103 15.29 -3.13 2.92
N LYS A 104 15.79 -2.95 4.14
CA LYS A 104 15.83 -4.01 5.15
C LYS A 104 14.44 -4.55 5.47
N VAL A 105 13.46 -3.66 5.68
CA VAL A 105 12.07 -4.04 5.96
C VAL A 105 11.46 -4.79 4.78
N ALA A 106 11.73 -4.38 3.54
CA ALA A 106 11.26 -5.08 2.34
C ALA A 106 11.82 -6.50 2.25
N ALA A 107 13.14 -6.68 2.43
CA ALA A 107 13.76 -8.00 2.45
C ALA A 107 13.17 -8.90 3.55
N GLN A 108 13.03 -8.38 4.76
CA GLN A 108 12.42 -9.11 5.88
C GLN A 108 10.97 -9.49 5.59
N GLY A 109 10.20 -8.59 4.98
CA GLY A 109 8.82 -8.84 4.58
C GLY A 109 8.71 -10.01 3.59
N LEU A 110 9.53 -10.02 2.54
CA LEU A 110 9.59 -11.12 1.56
C LEU A 110 10.00 -12.46 2.21
N LYS A 111 10.98 -12.44 3.12
CA LYS A 111 11.39 -13.65 3.87
C LYS A 111 10.26 -14.17 4.77
N ILE A 112 9.48 -13.30 5.40
CA ILE A 112 8.34 -13.71 6.22
C ILE A 112 7.24 -14.33 5.35
N VAL A 113 6.93 -13.73 4.17
CA VAL A 113 6.00 -14.33 3.21
C VAL A 113 6.46 -15.72 2.83
N ARG A 114 7.73 -15.86 2.43
CA ARG A 114 8.35 -17.15 2.06
C ARG A 114 8.22 -18.19 3.18
N LYS A 115 8.54 -17.79 4.42
CA LYS A 115 8.41 -18.66 5.58
C LYS A 115 6.96 -19.13 5.80
N ILE A 116 5.99 -18.22 5.68
CA ILE A 116 4.57 -18.57 5.84
C ILE A 116 4.14 -19.53 4.74
N MET A 117 4.47 -19.25 3.49
CA MET A 117 3.97 -20.01 2.34
C MET A 117 4.66 -21.35 2.16
N LEU A 118 5.96 -21.43 2.42
CA LEU A 118 6.75 -22.63 2.10
C LEU A 118 7.07 -23.51 3.31
N GLU A 119 7.04 -22.96 4.55
CA GLU A 119 7.53 -23.67 5.72
C GLU A 119 6.44 -24.08 6.70
N THR A 120 5.23 -23.49 6.63
CA THR A 120 4.15 -23.85 7.56
C THR A 120 3.43 -25.11 7.11
N GLU A 121 3.06 -25.95 8.07
CA GLU A 121 2.34 -27.21 7.82
C GLU A 121 1.01 -26.97 7.06
N THR A 122 0.35 -25.84 7.32
CA THR A 122 -0.89 -25.46 6.65
C THR A 122 -0.73 -25.35 5.14
N PHE A 123 0.39 -24.79 4.68
CA PHE A 123 0.62 -24.60 3.23
C PHE A 123 1.40 -25.74 2.60
N LYS A 124 2.28 -26.43 3.32
CA LYS A 124 3.04 -27.57 2.81
C LYS A 124 2.18 -28.67 2.18
N GLN A 125 0.96 -28.88 2.68
CA GLN A 125 0.03 -29.86 2.11
C GLN A 125 -0.36 -29.58 0.67
N TYR A 126 -0.19 -28.34 0.19
CA TYR A 126 -0.45 -27.91 -1.18
C TYR A 126 0.80 -27.91 -2.07
N GLU A 127 1.95 -28.30 -1.53
CA GLU A 127 3.25 -28.31 -2.23
C GLU A 127 3.55 -27.01 -2.97
N PRO A 128 3.47 -25.82 -2.30
CA PRO A 128 3.57 -24.55 -2.97
C PRO A 128 4.99 -24.30 -3.51
N GLU A 129 5.04 -23.77 -4.72
CA GLU A 129 6.27 -23.30 -5.35
C GLU A 129 6.29 -21.77 -5.44
N GLU A 130 7.42 -21.16 -5.13
CA GLU A 130 7.59 -19.71 -5.27
C GLU A 130 7.87 -19.36 -6.73
N TYR A 131 6.91 -18.71 -7.38
CA TYR A 131 7.06 -18.24 -8.75
C TYR A 131 7.97 -17.03 -8.85
N ARG A 132 7.80 -16.03 -7.96
CA ARG A 132 8.64 -14.83 -7.88
C ARG A 132 8.82 -14.38 -6.42
N PRO A 133 9.99 -13.83 -6.07
CA PRO A 133 11.20 -13.56 -6.87
C PRO A 133 12.02 -14.81 -7.21
N GLY A 134 11.78 -15.94 -6.56
CA GLY A 134 12.47 -17.21 -6.73
C GLY A 134 13.31 -17.58 -5.50
N VAL A 135 13.12 -18.82 -5.00
CA VAL A 135 13.74 -19.33 -3.76
C VAL A 135 15.27 -19.32 -3.74
N HIS A 136 15.90 -19.28 -4.91
CA HIS A 136 17.35 -19.24 -5.07
C HIS A 136 17.96 -17.90 -4.64
N ILE A 137 17.16 -16.83 -4.62
CA ILE A 137 17.60 -15.50 -4.18
C ILE A 137 17.48 -15.44 -2.66
N THR A 138 18.61 -15.46 -1.96
CA THR A 138 18.67 -15.48 -0.49
C THR A 138 19.33 -14.25 0.12
N ASP A 139 20.18 -13.54 -0.64
CA ASP A 139 20.78 -12.28 -0.24
C ASP A 139 19.74 -11.16 -0.19
N ASP A 140 19.85 -10.28 0.82
CA ASP A 140 18.86 -9.24 1.07
C ASP A 140 18.80 -8.17 -0.04
N GLU A 141 19.96 -7.74 -0.55
CA GLU A 141 20.02 -6.72 -1.59
C GLU A 141 19.53 -7.27 -2.93
N GLU A 142 19.92 -8.51 -3.25
CA GLU A 142 19.44 -9.20 -4.45
C GLU A 142 17.93 -9.45 -4.37
N LEU A 143 17.41 -9.81 -3.19
CA LEU A 143 15.99 -10.05 -2.96
C LEU A 143 15.17 -8.76 -3.15
N VAL A 144 15.62 -7.64 -2.60
CA VAL A 144 15.00 -6.32 -2.77
C VAL A 144 15.05 -5.89 -4.24
N LYS A 145 16.20 -6.07 -4.92
CA LYS A 145 16.36 -5.75 -6.33
C LYS A 145 15.40 -6.56 -7.21
N ALA A 146 15.34 -7.88 -7.02
CA ALA A 146 14.42 -8.75 -7.76
C ALA A 146 12.96 -8.41 -7.45
N GLY A 147 12.64 -8.10 -6.18
CA GLY A 147 11.31 -7.68 -5.74
C GLY A 147 10.87 -6.36 -6.33
N SER A 148 11.79 -5.42 -6.58
CA SER A 148 11.47 -4.09 -7.09
C SER A 148 10.85 -4.10 -8.50
N ASP A 149 11.11 -5.13 -9.30
CA ASP A 149 10.59 -5.27 -10.68
C ASP A 149 9.07 -5.50 -10.72
N PHE A 150 8.47 -5.99 -9.61
CA PHE A 150 7.03 -6.22 -9.47
C PHE A 150 6.42 -5.53 -8.24
N THR A 151 7.16 -4.62 -7.61
CA THR A 151 6.64 -3.77 -6.52
C THR A 151 5.88 -2.59 -7.10
N GLN A 152 4.76 -2.27 -6.48
CA GLN A 152 3.94 -1.12 -6.83
C GLN A 152 3.44 -0.38 -5.61
N THR A 153 2.87 0.80 -5.83
CA THR A 153 2.11 1.51 -4.81
C THR A 153 0.85 0.71 -4.43
N ILE A 154 0.45 0.78 -3.16
CA ILE A 154 -0.87 0.31 -2.71
C ILE A 154 -1.84 1.49 -2.50
N PHE A 155 -1.58 2.61 -3.20
CA PHE A 155 -2.45 3.79 -3.31
C PHE A 155 -2.74 4.52 -1.99
N HIS A 156 -1.76 4.58 -1.09
CA HIS A 156 -1.86 5.29 0.19
C HIS A 156 -0.79 6.38 0.38
N PRO A 157 -0.51 7.24 -0.63
CA PRO A 157 0.44 8.34 -0.47
C PRO A 157 -0.13 9.42 0.47
N VAL A 158 0.77 10.03 1.26
CA VAL A 158 0.44 11.09 2.23
C VAL A 158 1.56 12.13 2.28
N GLY A 159 1.34 13.26 2.95
CA GLY A 159 2.40 14.15 3.41
C GLY A 159 2.81 15.28 2.47
N THR A 160 2.24 15.39 1.27
CA THR A 160 2.58 16.47 0.33
C THR A 160 2.13 17.86 0.80
N CYS A 161 1.15 17.92 1.72
CA CYS A 161 0.73 19.14 2.41
C CYS A 161 0.75 18.92 3.94
N LYS A 162 1.83 18.31 4.45
CA LYS A 162 1.88 17.84 5.84
C LYS A 162 1.51 18.90 6.85
N MET A 163 0.76 18.48 7.87
CA MET A 163 0.46 19.27 9.06
C MET A 163 1.69 19.31 9.98
N GLY A 164 1.92 20.43 10.64
CA GLY A 164 3.00 20.55 11.63
C GLY A 164 3.33 21.99 11.99
N GLN A 165 4.35 22.15 12.83
CA GLN A 165 4.87 23.44 13.27
C GLN A 165 6.24 23.77 12.67
N ASP A 166 6.89 22.79 12.03
CA ASP A 166 8.17 22.99 11.37
C ASP A 166 8.04 23.81 10.07
N ASP A 167 9.18 24.28 9.55
CA ASP A 167 9.24 25.15 8.36
C ASP A 167 8.73 24.48 7.07
N MET A 168 8.72 23.15 7.02
CA MET A 168 8.20 22.38 5.89
C MET A 168 6.72 22.04 6.02
N ALA A 169 6.06 22.41 7.12
CA ALA A 169 4.64 22.18 7.30
C ALA A 169 3.82 23.16 6.45
N VAL A 170 2.90 22.61 5.67
CA VAL A 170 2.03 23.36 4.76
C VAL A 170 0.78 23.87 5.49
N VAL A 171 0.22 23.09 6.41
CA VAL A 171 -0.96 23.47 7.18
C VAL A 171 -0.70 23.45 8.69
N ASP A 172 -1.47 24.25 9.40
CA ASP A 172 -1.50 24.30 10.87
C ASP A 172 -2.46 23.24 11.45
N GLU A 173 -2.62 23.23 12.80
CA GLU A 173 -3.51 22.32 13.52
C GLU A 173 -5.01 22.53 13.22
N LYS A 174 -5.37 23.63 12.57
CA LYS A 174 -6.72 23.95 12.06
C LYS A 174 -6.85 23.73 10.56
N LEU A 175 -5.88 23.02 9.97
CA LEU A 175 -5.82 22.67 8.56
C LEU A 175 -5.74 23.88 7.61
N ARG A 176 -5.36 25.05 8.12
CA ARG A 176 -5.21 26.29 7.34
C ARG A 176 -3.82 26.34 6.71
N VAL A 177 -3.78 26.73 5.44
CA VAL A 177 -2.52 26.86 4.70
C VAL A 177 -1.71 28.04 5.29
N LYS A 178 -0.48 27.78 5.67
CA LYS A 178 0.43 28.80 6.20
C LYS A 178 0.75 29.84 5.12
N GLY A 179 0.62 31.11 5.48
CA GLY A 179 0.91 32.23 4.57
C GLY A 179 -0.20 32.56 3.55
N VAL A 180 -1.29 31.80 3.51
CA VAL A 180 -2.44 32.07 2.61
C VAL A 180 -3.72 32.15 3.43
N GLN A 181 -4.46 33.28 3.26
CA GLN A 181 -5.71 33.48 3.98
C GLN A 181 -6.87 32.71 3.32
N ASN A 182 -7.82 32.25 4.14
CA ASN A 182 -9.06 31.61 3.72
C ASN A 182 -8.87 30.32 2.87
N LEU A 183 -7.74 29.63 3.04
CA LEU A 183 -7.45 28.37 2.35
C LEU A 183 -7.14 27.26 3.37
N ARG A 184 -7.72 26.11 3.16
CA ARG A 184 -7.45 24.88 3.93
C ARG A 184 -7.12 23.71 3.00
N VAL A 185 -6.36 22.73 3.49
CA VAL A 185 -6.20 21.42 2.87
C VAL A 185 -6.78 20.38 3.83
N ILE A 186 -7.74 19.57 3.34
CA ILE A 186 -8.52 18.63 4.16
C ILE A 186 -8.59 17.29 3.44
N ASP A 187 -7.45 16.61 3.33
CA ASP A 187 -7.31 15.30 2.71
C ASP A 187 -6.10 14.53 3.26
N ALA A 188 -5.78 13.38 2.68
CA ALA A 188 -4.67 12.52 3.11
C ALA A 188 -3.29 13.22 3.07
N SER A 189 -3.13 14.27 2.26
CA SER A 189 -1.84 14.96 2.11
C SER A 189 -1.38 15.68 3.38
N ILE A 190 -2.29 15.97 4.31
CA ILE A 190 -1.94 16.60 5.60
C ILE A 190 -1.25 15.65 6.57
N MET A 191 -1.37 14.34 6.41
CA MET A 191 -0.73 13.35 7.31
C MET A 191 0.78 13.42 7.15
N PRO A 192 1.57 13.69 8.21
CA PRO A 192 3.03 13.72 8.13
C PRO A 192 3.65 12.35 7.80
N ASN A 193 2.96 11.28 8.22
CA ASN A 193 3.33 9.89 7.99
C ASN A 193 2.08 9.05 7.72
N ILE A 194 2.26 7.90 7.08
CA ILE A 194 1.21 6.89 6.94
C ILE A 194 0.78 6.41 8.33
N THR A 195 -0.53 6.29 8.56
CA THR A 195 -1.15 5.92 9.83
C THR A 195 -1.05 4.43 10.17
N SER A 196 0.00 3.75 9.69
CA SER A 196 0.30 2.32 9.94
C SER A 196 -0.73 1.35 9.33
N GLY A 197 -1.30 1.73 8.20
CA GLY A 197 -2.28 0.92 7.46
C GLY A 197 -2.94 1.74 6.35
N ASN A 198 -4.06 1.23 5.85
CA ASN A 198 -4.85 1.89 4.80
C ASN A 198 -5.33 3.28 5.24
N THR A 199 -5.27 4.25 4.35
CA THR A 199 -5.49 5.66 4.67
C THR A 199 -6.93 6.15 4.49
N ASN A 200 -7.87 5.30 4.05
CA ASN A 200 -9.24 5.72 3.80
C ASN A 200 -9.96 6.18 5.08
N ALA A 201 -9.96 5.38 6.13
CA ALA A 201 -10.62 5.74 7.38
C ALA A 201 -10.04 7.01 8.03
N PRO A 202 -8.70 7.18 8.17
CA PRO A 202 -8.15 8.44 8.65
C PRO A 202 -8.44 9.63 7.74
N THR A 203 -8.55 9.45 6.42
CA THR A 203 -8.93 10.53 5.50
C THR A 203 -10.38 10.98 5.73
N ILE A 204 -11.30 10.05 5.93
CA ILE A 204 -12.70 10.36 6.31
C ILE A 204 -12.72 11.13 7.63
N MET A 205 -11.98 10.68 8.63
CA MET A 205 -11.88 11.37 9.94
C MET A 205 -11.35 12.79 9.77
N ILE A 206 -10.32 13.00 8.93
CA ILE A 206 -9.78 14.33 8.63
C ILE A 206 -10.86 15.20 7.98
N ALA A 207 -11.64 14.65 7.04
CA ALA A 207 -12.71 15.38 6.35
C ALA A 207 -13.82 15.81 7.32
N GLU A 208 -14.31 14.90 8.16
CA GLU A 208 -15.32 15.18 9.20
C GLU A 208 -14.83 16.25 10.19
N LYS A 209 -13.58 16.11 10.67
CA LYS A 209 -12.99 17.10 11.59
C LYS A 209 -12.78 18.46 10.91
N GLY A 210 -12.37 18.46 9.65
CA GLY A 210 -12.20 19.69 8.86
C GLY A 210 -13.52 20.41 8.62
N ALA A 211 -14.59 19.68 8.31
CA ALA A 211 -15.93 20.24 8.16
C ALA A 211 -16.42 20.90 9.48
N ASP A 212 -16.24 20.23 10.61
CA ASP A 212 -16.59 20.78 11.93
C ASP A 212 -15.81 22.07 12.23
N MET A 213 -14.51 22.11 11.91
CA MET A 213 -13.68 23.33 12.06
C MET A 213 -14.16 24.50 11.19
N ILE A 214 -14.68 24.23 10.01
CA ILE A 214 -15.22 25.26 9.10
C ILE A 214 -16.54 25.80 9.66
N LEU A 215 -17.44 24.92 10.11
CA LEU A 215 -18.76 25.30 10.62
C LEU A 215 -18.70 26.10 11.91
N ARG A 216 -17.61 25.96 12.68
CA ARG A 216 -17.41 26.67 13.97
C ARG A 216 -16.47 27.88 13.86
N SER A 217 -15.98 28.21 12.66
CA SER A 217 -15.02 29.34 12.44
C SER A 217 -15.70 30.66 12.17
#